data_a60dff5bcbc19bf6ab8a22233d6fd0df
#
_entry.id   a60dff5bcbc19bf6ab8a22233d6fd0df
#
_cell.length_a   1.000
_cell.length_b   1.000
_cell.length_c   1.000
_cell.angle_alpha   90.00
_cell.angle_beta   90.00
_cell.angle_gamma   90.00
#
_symmetry.space_group_name_H-M   'P 1'
#
loop_
_entity.id
_entity.type
_entity.pdbx_description
1 polymer ?
#
loop_
_entity_poly.entity_id
_entity_poly.type
_entity_poly.pdbx_seq_one_letter_code
_entity_poly.pdbx_strand_id
1 'polypeptide(L)'
;MIDCHIRLQQGQFSLDQHFQSDHTVIGLFGASGSGKTTILHSIAGIITPQSGWIKVQNQTWFDHCQKINLSTQQRRVGLVFQDAQLFPHKNVMQNLLFGFKHIQPQQRQFEVDYIVELLKLGHLIDRMPIKLSGGEKQRVALGRALLYSPQLLLLDEPLSALDAAHKAEIIPFFQKVIQDIKIPMLYVSHDKAEIEQLTDVMWYL
;
A
#
# COMPACT_ATOMS: atom_id res chain seq x y z
N MET A 1 -14.04 4.83 3.60
CA MET A 1 -14.82 4.05 2.64
C MET A 1 -14.04 3.86 1.33
N ILE A 2 -14.04 2.65 0.80
CA ILE A 2 -13.58 2.33 -0.56
C ILE A 2 -14.76 1.71 -1.29
N ASP A 3 -15.11 2.24 -2.46
CA ASP A 3 -16.12 1.71 -3.37
C ASP A 3 -15.50 1.70 -4.77
N CYS A 4 -15.27 0.52 -5.32
CA CYS A 4 -14.68 0.39 -6.65
C CYS A 4 -15.33 -0.75 -7.46
N HIS A 5 -15.64 -0.44 -8.70
CA HIS A 5 -15.99 -1.41 -9.74
C HIS A 5 -14.96 -1.28 -10.85
N ILE A 6 -14.18 -2.32 -11.05
CA ILE A 6 -13.06 -2.32 -11.98
C ILE A 6 -13.32 -3.37 -13.05
N ARG A 7 -13.46 -2.91 -14.29
CA ARG A 7 -13.50 -3.76 -15.48
C ARG A 7 -12.27 -3.51 -16.33
N LEU A 8 -11.56 -4.59 -16.63
CA LEU A 8 -10.34 -4.53 -17.43
C LEU A 8 -10.14 -5.83 -18.19
N GLN A 9 -9.71 -5.71 -19.44
CA GLN A 9 -9.30 -6.85 -20.24
C GLN A 9 -7.91 -6.60 -20.81
N GLN A 10 -7.00 -7.54 -20.59
CA GLN A 10 -5.64 -7.54 -21.12
C GLN A 10 -5.35 -8.90 -21.77
N GLY A 11 -5.41 -8.96 -23.09
CA GLY A 11 -5.30 -10.22 -23.82
C GLY A 11 -6.40 -11.20 -23.42
N GLN A 12 -6.01 -12.36 -22.87
CA GLN A 12 -6.96 -13.38 -22.37
C GLN A 12 -7.39 -13.13 -20.93
N PHE A 13 -6.72 -12.25 -20.18
CA PHE A 13 -7.07 -11.94 -18.79
C PHE A 13 -8.22 -10.93 -18.78
N SER A 14 -9.29 -11.27 -18.05
CA SER A 14 -10.47 -10.42 -17.84
C SER A 14 -10.73 -10.27 -16.35
N LEU A 15 -10.93 -9.05 -15.92
CA LEU A 15 -11.29 -8.67 -14.56
C LEU A 15 -12.60 -7.89 -14.57
N ASP A 16 -13.59 -8.33 -13.80
CA ASP A 16 -14.84 -7.60 -13.54
C ASP A 16 -15.17 -7.80 -12.06
N GLN A 17 -14.79 -6.83 -11.22
CA GLN A 17 -14.91 -6.95 -9.77
C GLN A 17 -15.48 -5.67 -9.17
N HIS A 18 -16.42 -5.86 -8.25
CA HIS A 18 -17.02 -4.79 -7.46
C HIS A 18 -16.79 -5.03 -5.97
N PHE A 19 -16.19 -4.06 -5.31
CA PHE A 19 -15.89 -4.10 -3.88
C PHE A 19 -16.34 -2.81 -3.22
N GLN A 20 -16.97 -2.94 -2.06
CA GLN A 20 -17.37 -1.81 -1.22
C GLN A 20 -17.11 -2.13 0.25
N SER A 21 -16.52 -1.20 0.97
CA SER A 21 -16.31 -1.32 2.42
C SER A 21 -16.13 0.04 3.08
N ASP A 22 -16.66 0.18 4.29
CA ASP A 22 -16.46 1.34 5.16
C ASP A 22 -15.37 1.12 6.21
N HIS A 23 -14.77 -0.08 6.25
CA HIS A 23 -13.71 -0.41 7.18
C HIS A 23 -12.39 0.25 6.81
N THR A 24 -11.61 0.60 7.84
CA THR A 24 -10.31 1.24 7.67
C THR A 24 -9.28 0.27 7.06
N VAL A 25 -9.34 -1.01 7.43
CA VAL A 25 -8.43 -2.03 6.90
C VAL A 25 -9.23 -3.11 6.21
N ILE A 26 -8.84 -3.42 4.98
CA ILE A 26 -9.48 -4.43 4.14
C ILE A 26 -8.40 -5.37 3.64
N GLY A 27 -8.60 -6.68 3.82
CA GLY A 27 -7.80 -7.71 3.19
C GLY A 27 -8.30 -8.03 1.79
N LEU A 28 -7.42 -8.25 0.84
CA LEU A 28 -7.75 -8.78 -0.47
C LEU A 28 -7.03 -10.13 -0.64
N PHE A 29 -7.80 -11.21 -0.55
CA PHE A 29 -7.32 -12.57 -0.65
C PHE A 29 -7.61 -13.17 -2.02
N GLY A 30 -6.68 -13.97 -2.54
CA GLY A 30 -6.88 -14.70 -3.78
C GLY A 30 -5.61 -15.42 -4.23
N ALA A 31 -5.77 -16.38 -5.14
CA ALA A 31 -4.66 -17.14 -5.70
C ALA A 31 -3.66 -16.24 -6.45
N SER A 32 -2.44 -16.74 -6.67
CA SER A 32 -1.51 -16.06 -7.57
C SER A 32 -2.10 -15.96 -8.97
N GLY A 33 -1.96 -14.80 -9.60
CA GLY A 33 -2.52 -14.54 -10.94
C GLY A 33 -4.02 -14.19 -10.97
N SER A 34 -4.73 -14.13 -9.83
CA SER A 34 -6.17 -13.79 -9.80
C SER A 34 -6.48 -12.33 -10.15
N GLY A 35 -5.47 -11.45 -10.22
CA GLY A 35 -5.65 -10.04 -10.56
C GLY A 35 -5.54 -9.06 -9.39
N LYS A 36 -5.09 -9.51 -8.21
CA LYS A 36 -4.90 -8.66 -7.01
C LYS A 36 -4.04 -7.42 -7.28
N THR A 37 -2.86 -7.62 -7.84
CA THR A 37 -1.95 -6.53 -8.24
C THR A 37 -2.59 -5.60 -9.28
N THR A 38 -3.38 -6.14 -10.21
CA THR A 38 -4.11 -5.35 -11.22
C THR A 38 -5.13 -4.42 -10.56
N ILE A 39 -5.86 -4.91 -9.55
CA ILE A 39 -6.79 -4.08 -8.75
C ILE A 39 -6.02 -2.98 -8.01
N LEU A 40 -4.95 -3.33 -7.28
CA LEU A 40 -4.11 -2.36 -6.60
C LEU A 40 -3.58 -1.28 -7.55
N HIS A 41 -3.02 -1.67 -8.69
CA HIS A 41 -2.50 -0.75 -9.69
C HIS A 41 -3.59 0.11 -10.33
N SER A 42 -4.81 -0.42 -10.48
CA SER A 42 -5.96 0.36 -10.94
C SER A 42 -6.37 1.41 -9.90
N ILE A 43 -6.43 1.05 -8.61
CA ILE A 43 -6.73 1.98 -7.52
C ILE A 43 -5.61 3.03 -7.40
N ALA A 44 -4.35 2.65 -7.54
CA ALA A 44 -3.21 3.57 -7.51
C ALA A 44 -3.17 4.52 -8.72
N GLY A 45 -3.88 4.22 -9.82
CA GLY A 45 -3.85 4.98 -11.06
C GLY A 45 -2.66 4.68 -11.98
N ILE A 46 -1.99 3.56 -11.74
CA ILE A 46 -0.91 3.03 -12.61
C ILE A 46 -1.52 2.38 -13.85
N ILE A 47 -2.63 1.64 -13.65
CA ILE A 47 -3.42 1.06 -14.72
C ILE A 47 -4.76 1.81 -14.78
N THR A 48 -5.22 2.16 -15.99
CA THR A 48 -6.55 2.76 -16.19
C THR A 48 -7.54 1.65 -16.52
N PRO A 49 -8.61 1.43 -15.72
CA PRO A 49 -9.67 0.50 -16.07
C PRO A 49 -10.39 0.89 -17.38
N GLN A 50 -10.93 -0.09 -18.09
CA GLN A 50 -11.71 0.16 -19.30
C GLN A 50 -13.08 0.74 -18.99
N SER A 51 -13.68 0.35 -17.86
CA SER A 51 -14.94 0.90 -17.37
C SER A 51 -15.07 0.68 -15.84
N GLY A 52 -16.11 1.29 -15.25
CA GLY A 52 -16.39 1.24 -13.83
C GLY A 52 -16.04 2.55 -13.13
N TRP A 53 -15.81 2.46 -11.82
CA TRP A 53 -15.46 3.60 -10.95
C TRP A 53 -14.53 3.18 -9.82
N ILE A 54 -13.83 4.17 -9.27
CA ILE A 54 -13.03 4.04 -8.06
C ILE A 54 -13.28 5.28 -7.20
N LYS A 55 -13.85 5.08 -6.02
CA LYS A 55 -14.13 6.12 -5.03
C LYS A 55 -13.44 5.78 -3.72
N VAL A 56 -12.74 6.74 -3.17
CA VAL A 56 -12.03 6.62 -1.88
C VAL A 56 -12.36 7.82 -1.03
N GLN A 57 -12.79 7.60 0.21
CA GLN A 57 -13.14 8.67 1.16
C GLN A 57 -14.07 9.74 0.55
N ASN A 58 -15.11 9.33 -0.16
CA ASN A 58 -16.08 10.21 -0.85
C ASN A 58 -15.51 11.00 -2.05
N GLN A 59 -14.25 10.80 -2.42
CA GLN A 59 -13.66 11.38 -3.62
C GLN A 59 -13.69 10.38 -4.77
N THR A 60 -14.17 10.77 -5.93
CA THR A 60 -14.09 9.97 -7.16
C THR A 60 -12.70 10.10 -7.76
N TRP A 61 -11.96 8.99 -7.81
CA TRP A 61 -10.63 8.92 -8.40
C TRP A 61 -10.64 8.50 -9.86
N PHE A 62 -11.59 7.63 -10.20
CA PHE A 62 -11.86 7.21 -11.56
C PHE A 62 -13.36 7.00 -11.73
N ASP A 63 -13.90 7.44 -12.86
CA ASP A 63 -15.26 7.15 -13.30
C ASP A 63 -15.31 7.24 -14.83
N HIS A 64 -15.54 6.09 -15.48
CA HIS A 64 -15.56 6.01 -16.93
C HIS A 64 -16.70 6.85 -17.54
N CYS A 65 -17.89 6.82 -16.92
CA CYS A 65 -19.07 7.53 -17.43
C CYS A 65 -18.92 9.04 -17.28
N GLN A 66 -18.34 9.51 -16.17
CA GLN A 66 -18.11 10.93 -15.90
C GLN A 66 -16.80 11.45 -16.50
N LYS A 67 -16.00 10.59 -17.15
CA LYS A 67 -14.67 10.91 -17.72
C LYS A 67 -13.69 11.47 -16.68
N ILE A 68 -13.79 11.01 -15.43
CA ILE A 68 -12.87 11.36 -14.36
C ILE A 68 -11.74 10.31 -14.31
N ASN A 69 -10.49 10.77 -14.31
CA ASN A 69 -9.33 9.93 -14.08
C ASN A 69 -8.22 10.75 -13.41
N LEU A 70 -8.16 10.70 -12.08
CA LEU A 70 -7.11 11.38 -11.33
C LEU A 70 -5.76 10.71 -11.57
N SER A 71 -4.71 11.51 -11.73
CA SER A 71 -3.34 11.02 -11.82
C SER A 71 -2.89 10.35 -10.51
N THR A 72 -1.84 9.53 -10.56
CA THR A 72 -1.25 8.89 -9.38
C THR A 72 -0.90 9.90 -8.28
N GLN A 73 -0.38 11.07 -8.68
CA GLN A 73 -0.02 12.15 -7.76
C GLN A 73 -1.25 12.75 -7.06
N GLN A 74 -2.36 12.92 -7.79
CA GLN A 74 -3.60 13.46 -7.23
C GLN A 74 -4.28 12.50 -6.28
N ARG A 75 -4.14 11.17 -6.50
CA ARG A 75 -4.68 10.12 -5.61
C ARG A 75 -3.92 10.01 -4.30
N ARG A 76 -2.68 10.47 -4.24
CA ARG A 76 -1.81 10.42 -3.06
C ARG A 76 -1.82 9.05 -2.36
N VAL A 77 -1.53 8.01 -3.12
CA VAL A 77 -1.48 6.63 -2.62
C VAL A 77 -0.09 6.32 -2.08
N GLY A 78 -0.03 5.72 -0.90
CA GLY A 78 1.17 5.04 -0.41
C GLY A 78 1.16 3.60 -0.92
N LEU A 79 2.08 3.24 -1.81
CA LEU A 79 2.16 1.89 -2.36
C LEU A 79 3.43 1.20 -1.86
N VAL A 80 3.25 0.03 -1.23
CA VAL A 80 4.31 -0.88 -0.82
C VAL A 80 4.24 -2.12 -1.70
N PHE A 81 5.31 -2.35 -2.46
CA PHE A 81 5.44 -3.49 -3.36
C PHE A 81 5.99 -4.73 -2.64
N GLN A 82 5.76 -5.89 -3.22
CA GLN A 82 6.23 -7.18 -2.73
C GLN A 82 7.74 -7.20 -2.47
N ASP A 83 8.55 -6.61 -3.33
CA ASP A 83 10.02 -6.53 -3.24
C ASP A 83 10.53 -5.22 -2.62
N ALA A 84 9.66 -4.48 -1.91
CA ALA A 84 9.92 -3.18 -1.27
C ALA A 84 10.32 -2.03 -2.22
N GLN A 85 10.90 -2.31 -3.37
CA GLN A 85 11.34 -1.36 -4.41
C GLN A 85 12.02 -0.09 -3.85
N LEU A 86 13.02 -0.30 -2.99
CA LEU A 86 13.83 0.81 -2.48
C LEU A 86 14.76 1.35 -3.57
N PHE A 87 15.03 2.64 -3.53
CA PHE A 87 16.03 3.27 -4.40
C PHE A 87 17.43 2.78 -4.03
N PRO A 88 18.10 1.95 -4.85
CA PRO A 88 19.34 1.29 -4.46
C PRO A 88 20.53 2.25 -4.26
N HIS A 89 20.46 3.43 -4.86
CA HIS A 89 21.48 4.50 -4.78
C HIS A 89 21.22 5.50 -3.64
N LYS A 90 20.21 5.26 -2.79
CA LYS A 90 19.84 6.09 -1.65
C LYS A 90 19.92 5.28 -0.36
N ASN A 91 20.44 5.87 0.71
CA ASN A 91 20.38 5.25 2.03
C ASN A 91 18.93 5.23 2.58
N VAL A 92 18.74 4.64 3.76
CA VAL A 92 17.40 4.51 4.38
C VAL A 92 16.77 5.89 4.57
N MET A 93 17.46 6.86 5.18
CA MET A 93 16.92 8.21 5.39
C MET A 93 16.53 8.88 4.06
N GLN A 94 17.33 8.75 3.03
CA GLN A 94 17.03 9.31 1.71
C GLN A 94 15.86 8.61 1.02
N ASN A 95 15.66 7.30 1.26
CA ASN A 95 14.47 6.59 0.81
C ASN A 95 13.22 7.10 1.53
N LEU A 96 13.26 7.22 2.86
CA LEU A 96 12.16 7.72 3.67
C LEU A 96 11.72 9.13 3.23
N LEU A 97 12.67 10.02 3.01
CA LEU A 97 12.41 11.41 2.67
C LEU A 97 12.04 11.65 1.20
N PHE A 98 12.06 10.63 0.34
CA PHE A 98 11.89 10.83 -1.11
C PHE A 98 10.55 11.50 -1.46
N GLY A 99 9.45 10.98 -0.95
CA GLY A 99 8.13 11.56 -1.15
C GLY A 99 7.84 12.74 -0.22
N PHE A 100 8.34 12.68 1.01
CA PHE A 100 8.12 13.67 2.07
C PHE A 100 8.47 15.11 1.66
N LYS A 101 9.55 15.28 0.90
CA LYS A 101 10.03 16.60 0.43
C LYS A 101 9.07 17.28 -0.53
N HIS A 102 8.17 16.54 -1.18
CA HIS A 102 7.18 17.08 -2.11
C HIS A 102 5.84 17.42 -1.44
N ILE A 103 5.67 17.08 -0.15
CA ILE A 103 4.46 17.37 0.61
C ILE A 103 4.65 18.70 1.34
N GLN A 104 3.68 19.61 1.14
CA GLN A 104 3.67 20.88 1.87
C GLN A 104 3.60 20.64 3.38
N PRO A 105 4.33 21.41 4.21
CA PRO A 105 4.39 21.16 5.67
C PRO A 105 3.02 21.01 6.32
N GLN A 106 2.04 21.82 5.90
CA GLN A 106 0.67 21.80 6.43
C GLN A 106 -0.13 20.54 6.08
N GLN A 107 0.33 19.78 5.09
CA GLN A 107 -0.32 18.55 4.61
C GLN A 107 0.38 17.28 5.14
N ARG A 108 1.48 17.43 5.88
CA ARG A 108 2.21 16.32 6.49
C ARG A 108 1.40 15.77 7.66
N GLN A 109 1.12 14.49 7.62
CA GLN A 109 0.39 13.78 8.68
C GLN A 109 1.33 13.22 9.73
N PHE A 110 2.61 13.01 9.38
CA PHE A 110 3.60 12.36 10.25
C PHE A 110 4.93 13.09 10.22
N GLU A 111 5.54 13.16 11.40
CA GLU A 111 6.92 13.59 11.57
C GLU A 111 7.87 12.41 11.26
N VAL A 112 9.06 12.75 10.75
CA VAL A 112 10.06 11.75 10.35
C VAL A 112 10.51 10.93 11.54
N ASP A 113 10.80 11.59 12.68
CA ASP A 113 11.29 10.93 13.90
C ASP A 113 10.25 9.94 14.44
N TYR A 114 8.96 10.30 14.40
CA TYR A 114 7.88 9.39 14.80
C TYR A 114 7.86 8.10 13.95
N ILE A 115 7.96 8.22 12.63
CA ILE A 115 7.97 7.04 11.74
C ILE A 115 9.25 6.22 11.92
N VAL A 116 10.40 6.86 12.12
CA VAL A 116 11.66 6.19 12.39
C VAL A 116 11.59 5.38 13.69
N GLU A 117 10.99 5.94 14.74
CA GLU A 117 10.79 5.25 16.02
C GLU A 117 9.75 4.13 15.90
N LEU A 118 8.58 4.41 15.32
CA LEU A 118 7.48 3.47 15.11
C LEU A 118 7.96 2.19 14.42
N LEU A 119 8.78 2.33 13.38
CA LEU A 119 9.28 1.23 12.55
C LEU A 119 10.67 0.74 12.98
N LYS A 120 11.21 1.25 14.10
CA LYS A 120 12.55 0.90 14.65
C LYS A 120 13.65 1.00 13.61
N LEU A 121 13.72 2.11 12.87
CA LEU A 121 14.68 2.32 11.78
C LEU A 121 15.92 3.11 12.19
N GLY A 122 15.99 3.66 13.42
CA GLY A 122 17.04 4.58 13.85
C GLY A 122 18.47 4.07 13.63
N HIS A 123 18.74 2.78 13.89
CA HIS A 123 20.04 2.16 13.70
C HIS A 123 20.37 1.81 12.23
N LEU A 124 19.43 2.06 11.32
CA LEU A 124 19.54 1.73 9.88
C LEU A 124 19.63 2.96 8.98
N ILE A 125 19.43 4.18 9.51
CA ILE A 125 19.20 5.39 8.70
C ILE A 125 20.28 5.68 7.66
N ASP A 126 21.53 5.33 7.95
CA ASP A 126 22.67 5.55 7.06
C ASP A 126 23.00 4.34 6.17
N ARG A 127 22.31 3.20 6.37
CA ARG A 127 22.57 1.99 5.59
C ARG A 127 22.01 2.09 4.18
N MET A 128 22.70 1.46 3.24
CA MET A 128 22.23 1.27 1.86
C MET A 128 21.30 0.04 1.78
N PRO A 129 20.30 0.02 0.88
CA PRO A 129 19.35 -1.07 0.74
C PRO A 129 19.96 -2.46 0.59
N ILE A 130 21.12 -2.57 -0.06
CA ILE A 130 21.82 -3.85 -0.23
C ILE A 130 22.27 -4.48 1.10
N LYS A 131 22.42 -3.67 2.17
CA LYS A 131 22.83 -4.12 3.50
C LYS A 131 21.65 -4.38 4.44
N LEU A 132 20.43 -4.35 3.93
CA LEU A 132 19.21 -4.57 4.70
C LEU A 132 18.68 -5.98 4.49
N SER A 133 18.15 -6.58 5.56
CA SER A 133 17.34 -7.79 5.49
C SER A 133 16.02 -7.53 4.74
N GLY A 134 15.30 -8.58 4.34
CA GLY A 134 14.00 -8.46 3.69
C GLY A 134 12.99 -7.68 4.54
N GLY A 135 12.91 -8.00 5.84
CA GLY A 135 12.02 -7.30 6.78
C GLY A 135 12.41 -5.84 7.02
N GLU A 136 13.72 -5.53 7.10
CA GLU A 136 14.20 -4.15 7.19
C GLU A 136 13.82 -3.34 5.93
N LYS A 137 13.96 -3.93 4.73
CA LYS A 137 13.52 -3.31 3.47
C LYS A 137 12.03 -3.00 3.47
N GLN A 138 11.20 -3.93 3.94
CA GLN A 138 9.75 -3.73 4.02
C GLN A 138 9.38 -2.61 5.00
N ARG A 139 10.02 -2.55 6.17
CA ARG A 139 9.81 -1.45 7.13
C ARG A 139 10.20 -0.09 6.53
N VAL A 140 11.31 -0.02 5.79
CA VAL A 140 11.72 1.22 5.10
C VAL A 140 10.73 1.60 4.01
N ALA A 141 10.23 0.64 3.20
CA ALA A 141 9.24 0.90 2.18
C ALA A 141 7.91 1.40 2.78
N LEU A 142 7.47 0.79 3.90
CA LEU A 142 6.29 1.23 4.66
C LEU A 142 6.48 2.66 5.20
N GLY A 143 7.63 2.95 5.81
CA GLY A 143 7.96 4.30 6.30
C GLY A 143 7.96 5.34 5.19
N ARG A 144 8.54 5.03 4.04
CA ARG A 144 8.51 5.89 2.84
C ARG A 144 7.08 6.16 2.38
N ALA A 145 6.23 5.13 2.36
CA ALA A 145 4.84 5.25 1.96
C ALA A 145 4.04 6.13 2.94
N LEU A 146 4.23 5.97 4.25
CA LEU A 146 3.58 6.76 5.31
C LEU A 146 4.01 8.23 5.28
N LEU A 147 5.31 8.50 5.14
CA LEU A 147 5.85 9.86 5.09
C LEU A 147 5.38 10.64 3.85
N TYR A 148 4.89 9.97 2.81
CA TYR A 148 4.18 10.62 1.70
C TYR A 148 2.81 11.16 2.11
N SER A 149 2.36 10.92 3.36
CA SER A 149 1.05 11.36 3.89
C SER A 149 -0.11 10.92 2.99
N PRO A 150 -0.26 9.60 2.75
CA PRO A 150 -1.19 9.09 1.76
C PRO A 150 -2.64 9.19 2.23
N GLN A 151 -3.57 9.27 1.26
CA GLN A 151 -5.02 9.13 1.50
C GLN A 151 -5.45 7.66 1.59
N LEU A 152 -4.67 6.76 1.00
CA LEU A 152 -4.88 5.31 1.01
C LEU A 152 -3.52 4.61 0.98
N LEU A 153 -3.36 3.60 1.82
CA LEU A 153 -2.18 2.72 1.83
C LEU A 153 -2.53 1.41 1.12
N LEU A 154 -1.76 1.09 0.10
CA LEU A 154 -1.88 -0.16 -0.67
C LEU A 154 -0.65 -1.02 -0.42
N LEU A 155 -0.85 -2.26 0.02
CA LEU A 155 0.20 -3.20 0.36
C LEU A 155 0.06 -4.44 -0.53
N ASP A 156 0.99 -4.61 -1.47
CA ASP A 156 0.96 -5.72 -2.43
C ASP A 156 1.88 -6.84 -1.96
N GLU A 157 1.30 -7.87 -1.33
CA GLU A 157 1.99 -9.04 -0.80
C GLU A 157 3.28 -8.70 -0.01
N PRO A 158 3.23 -7.76 0.95
CA PRO A 158 4.45 -7.15 1.51
C PRO A 158 5.30 -8.13 2.32
N LEU A 159 4.77 -9.30 2.68
CA LEU A 159 5.49 -10.30 3.48
C LEU A 159 5.74 -11.61 2.73
N SER A 160 5.37 -11.72 1.45
CA SER A 160 5.45 -12.97 0.69
C SER A 160 6.89 -13.50 0.52
N ALA A 161 7.89 -12.62 0.51
CA ALA A 161 9.30 -12.98 0.39
C ALA A 161 9.97 -13.37 1.73
N LEU A 162 9.21 -13.37 2.84
CA LEU A 162 9.71 -13.65 4.19
C LEU A 162 9.26 -15.02 4.67
N ASP A 163 10.13 -15.69 5.43
CA ASP A 163 9.76 -16.89 6.17
C ASP A 163 8.88 -16.56 7.39
N ALA A 164 8.34 -17.59 8.04
CA ALA A 164 7.40 -17.43 9.16
C ALA A 164 7.99 -16.65 10.34
N ALA A 165 9.28 -16.81 10.64
CA ALA A 165 9.94 -16.11 11.73
C ALA A 165 10.03 -14.61 11.45
N HIS A 166 10.47 -14.23 10.24
CA HIS A 166 10.55 -12.83 9.84
C HIS A 166 9.16 -12.19 9.66
N LYS A 167 8.12 -12.94 9.20
CA LYS A 167 6.73 -12.45 9.19
C LYS A 167 6.27 -12.08 10.59
N ALA A 168 6.51 -12.95 11.60
CA ALA A 168 6.15 -12.70 12.98
C ALA A 168 6.81 -11.44 13.58
N GLU A 169 7.99 -11.07 13.10
CA GLU A 169 8.65 -9.82 13.50
C GLU A 169 8.02 -8.57 12.85
N ILE A 170 7.48 -8.69 11.65
CA ILE A 170 6.99 -7.53 10.86
C ILE A 170 5.50 -7.25 11.10
N ILE A 171 4.65 -8.26 11.26
CA ILE A 171 3.22 -8.10 11.48
C ILE A 171 2.89 -7.12 12.62
N PRO A 172 3.57 -7.15 13.80
CA PRO A 172 3.33 -6.16 14.85
C PRO A 172 3.52 -4.70 14.42
N PHE A 173 4.39 -4.42 13.44
CA PHE A 173 4.54 -3.06 12.90
C PHE A 173 3.32 -2.64 12.09
N PHE A 174 2.76 -3.55 11.26
CA PHE A 174 1.51 -3.27 10.56
C PHE A 174 0.35 -3.08 11.54
N GLN A 175 0.23 -3.94 12.55
CA GLN A 175 -0.78 -3.79 13.60
C GLN A 175 -0.67 -2.43 14.31
N LYS A 176 0.55 -2.01 14.66
CA LYS A 176 0.79 -0.71 15.29
C LYS A 176 0.45 0.44 14.34
N VAL A 177 0.81 0.33 13.07
CA VAL A 177 0.41 1.31 12.06
C VAL A 177 -1.12 1.41 11.94
N ILE A 178 -1.83 0.28 11.95
CA ILE A 178 -3.30 0.23 11.91
C ILE A 178 -3.91 0.91 13.14
N GLN A 179 -3.36 0.67 14.32
CA GLN A 179 -3.86 1.24 15.58
C GLN A 179 -3.60 2.74 15.70
N ASP A 180 -2.37 3.17 15.37
CA ASP A 180 -1.92 4.55 15.59
C ASP A 180 -2.27 5.47 14.41
N ILE A 181 -2.37 4.91 13.19
CA ILE A 181 -2.51 5.65 11.94
C ILE A 181 -3.84 5.31 11.28
N LYS A 182 -4.81 6.21 11.37
CA LYS A 182 -6.16 6.02 10.80
C LYS A 182 -6.23 6.29 9.29
N ILE A 183 -5.28 5.75 8.53
CA ILE A 183 -5.31 5.81 7.06
C ILE A 183 -6.00 4.54 6.54
N PRO A 184 -6.95 4.64 5.60
CA PRO A 184 -7.51 3.48 4.93
C PRO A 184 -6.40 2.62 4.31
N MET A 185 -6.51 1.30 4.46
CA MET A 185 -5.51 0.34 4.02
C MET A 185 -6.16 -0.82 3.25
N LEU A 186 -5.60 -1.15 2.10
CA LEU A 186 -5.89 -2.38 1.39
C LEU A 186 -4.65 -3.28 1.44
N TYR A 187 -4.78 -4.40 2.15
CA TYR A 187 -3.71 -5.38 2.35
C TYR A 187 -3.96 -6.60 1.46
N VAL A 188 -3.07 -6.84 0.52
CA VAL A 188 -3.16 -7.96 -0.41
C VAL A 188 -2.24 -9.08 0.02
N SER A 189 -2.77 -10.29 0.13
CA SER A 189 -2.00 -11.51 0.37
C SER A 189 -2.68 -12.74 -0.24
N HIS A 190 -1.89 -13.77 -0.53
CA HIS A 190 -2.38 -15.12 -0.80
C HIS A 190 -2.35 -16.01 0.46
N ASP A 191 -1.89 -15.46 1.59
CA ASP A 191 -1.88 -16.11 2.90
C ASP A 191 -3.02 -15.54 3.77
N LYS A 192 -4.09 -16.33 3.94
CA LYS A 192 -5.27 -15.92 4.68
C LYS A 192 -4.97 -15.64 6.14
N ALA A 193 -4.12 -16.45 6.77
CA ALA A 193 -3.75 -16.29 8.17
C ALA A 193 -2.98 -15.00 8.43
N GLU A 194 -2.26 -14.49 7.44
CA GLU A 194 -1.60 -13.18 7.49
C GLU A 194 -2.61 -12.03 7.51
N ILE A 195 -3.64 -12.10 6.65
CA ILE A 195 -4.69 -11.07 6.62
C ILE A 195 -5.50 -11.08 7.92
N GLU A 196 -5.89 -12.25 8.43
CA GLU A 196 -6.69 -12.42 9.65
C GLU A 196 -6.00 -11.86 10.91
N GLN A 197 -4.68 -11.69 10.90
CA GLN A 197 -3.95 -11.00 11.98
C GLN A 197 -4.09 -9.48 11.91
N LEU A 198 -4.56 -8.92 10.81
CA LEU A 198 -4.62 -7.48 10.57
C LEU A 198 -6.07 -6.96 10.49
N THR A 199 -7.00 -7.78 10.01
CA THR A 199 -8.41 -7.39 9.83
C THR A 199 -9.33 -8.60 9.71
N ASP A 200 -10.59 -8.42 10.17
CA ASP A 200 -11.67 -9.39 9.97
C ASP A 200 -12.41 -9.18 8.65
N VAL A 201 -12.11 -8.10 7.92
CA VAL A 201 -12.78 -7.76 6.65
C VAL A 201 -11.95 -8.20 5.47
N MET A 202 -12.50 -9.11 4.67
CA MET A 202 -11.78 -9.72 3.56
C MET A 202 -12.60 -9.74 2.29
N TRP A 203 -12.01 -9.25 1.21
CA TRP A 203 -12.52 -9.44 -0.15
C TRP A 203 -11.84 -10.65 -0.80
N TYR A 204 -12.58 -11.38 -1.61
CA TYR A 204 -12.11 -12.60 -2.26
C TYR A 204 -12.09 -12.42 -3.79
N LEU A 205 -11.00 -12.91 -4.42
CA LEU A 205 -10.77 -12.91 -5.87
C LEU A 205 -10.61 -14.33 -6.40
#